data_2fc4480d8ac07c7fb126161336fcdd18
#
_entry.id   2fc4480d8ac07c7fb126161336fcdd18
#
_cell.length_a   1.000
_cell.length_b   1.000
_cell.length_c   1.000
_cell.angle_alpha   90.00
_cell.angle_beta   90.00
_cell.angle_gamma   90.00
#
_symmetry.space_group_name_H-M   'P 1'
#
loop_
_entity.id
_entity.type
_entity.pdbx_description
1 polymer ?
#
loop_
_entity_poly.entity_id
_entity_poly.type
_entity_poly.pdbx_seq_one_letter_code
_entity_poly.pdbx_strand_id
1 'polypeptide(L)'
;MVSFSEIVEEARLSARALLDYGESFFNPTIRLGVTGLSRAGKTVFITALIHGLIRGGRMPVFEALSSGRIARAFLAPQPDDGVPRFAYESHVRALVAERRWPSSTVDISELRLVIEFQRGNGAERTLTLDIVDYPGEWLLDLPLLNKSYEQWVRESLALSRSEPR
;
A
#
# COMPACT_ATOMS: atom_id res chain seq x y z
N MET A 1 15.15 43.21 10.52
CA MET A 1 14.79 43.04 11.95
C MET A 1 13.69 41.99 11.96
N VAL A 2 14.02 40.74 12.34
CA VAL A 2 13.04 39.65 12.38
C VAL A 2 12.05 39.97 13.48
N SER A 3 10.75 39.94 13.20
CA SER A 3 9.70 40.26 14.16
C SER A 3 9.62 39.16 15.21
N PHE A 4 9.34 39.52 16.46
CA PHE A 4 9.13 38.54 17.54
C PHE A 4 8.01 37.53 17.21
N SER A 5 7.01 37.95 16.44
CA SER A 5 5.94 37.09 15.95
C SER A 5 6.43 36.01 14.96
N GLU A 6 7.39 36.33 14.10
CA GLU A 6 7.98 35.37 13.16
C GLU A 6 8.80 34.30 13.90
N ILE A 7 9.56 34.69 14.93
CA ILE A 7 10.33 33.75 15.76
C ILE A 7 9.42 32.81 16.53
N VAL A 8 8.28 33.30 17.05
CA VAL A 8 7.30 32.49 17.77
C VAL A 8 6.59 31.51 16.82
N GLU A 9 6.30 31.95 15.60
CA GLU A 9 5.65 31.09 14.59
C GLU A 9 6.59 30.00 14.08
N GLU A 10 7.84 30.30 13.85
CA GLU A 10 8.90 29.37 13.45
C GLU A 10 9.21 28.34 14.57
N ALA A 11 9.26 28.79 15.82
CA ALA A 11 9.39 27.88 16.97
C ALA A 11 8.18 26.96 17.14
N ARG A 12 6.98 27.45 16.84
CA ARG A 12 5.73 26.68 16.90
C ARG A 12 5.65 25.63 15.79
N LEU A 13 6.10 25.96 14.58
CA LEU A 13 6.21 25.04 13.45
C LEU A 13 7.26 23.95 13.72
N SER A 14 8.40 24.33 14.28
CA SER A 14 9.47 23.40 14.65
C SER A 14 9.04 22.46 15.78
N ALA A 15 8.32 22.97 16.78
CA ALA A 15 7.78 22.15 17.87
C ALA A 15 6.69 21.17 17.36
N ARG A 16 5.83 21.60 16.43
CA ARG A 16 4.86 20.70 15.79
C ARG A 16 5.55 19.64 14.96
N ALA A 17 6.55 20.00 14.16
CA ALA A 17 7.32 19.03 13.38
C ALA A 17 8.02 18.00 14.26
N LEU A 18 8.54 18.37 15.43
CA LEU A 18 9.13 17.47 16.41
C LEU A 18 8.09 16.56 17.08
N LEU A 19 6.88 17.07 17.35
CA LEU A 19 5.78 16.25 17.89
C LEU A 19 5.28 15.25 16.84
N ASP A 20 5.10 15.69 15.60
CA ASP A 20 4.70 14.82 14.46
C ASP A 20 5.77 13.75 14.19
N TYR A 21 7.07 14.11 14.33
CA TYR A 21 8.18 13.16 14.23
C TYR A 21 8.15 12.14 15.40
N GLY A 22 7.84 12.60 16.61
CA GLY A 22 7.67 11.75 17.79
C GLY A 22 6.47 10.80 17.64
N GLU A 23 5.33 11.27 17.19
CA GLU A 23 4.14 10.43 16.93
C GLU A 23 4.38 9.40 15.82
N SER A 24 5.12 9.77 14.78
CA SER A 24 5.51 8.86 13.69
C SER A 24 6.39 7.70 14.18
N PHE A 25 7.23 7.91 15.20
CA PHE A 25 8.00 6.83 15.84
C PHE A 25 7.13 5.88 16.67
N PHE A 26 6.02 6.38 17.20
CA PHE A 26 5.11 5.60 18.03
C PHE A 26 4.00 4.90 17.23
N ASN A 27 3.55 5.52 16.13
CA ASN A 27 2.47 5.04 15.26
C ASN A 27 2.90 5.15 13.79
N PRO A 28 3.78 4.25 13.31
CA PRO A 28 4.30 4.33 11.96
C PRO A 28 3.21 4.10 10.90
N THR A 29 3.31 4.82 9.80
CA THR A 29 2.55 4.53 8.58
C THR A 29 3.47 3.84 7.57
N ILE A 30 3.07 2.66 7.12
CA ILE A 30 3.77 1.92 6.07
C ILE A 30 2.91 1.96 4.81
N ARG A 31 3.52 2.30 3.67
CA ARG A 31 2.87 2.23 2.37
C ARG A 31 3.32 0.98 1.63
N LEU A 32 2.39 0.08 1.34
CA LEU A 32 2.61 -1.18 0.65
C LEU A 32 2.07 -1.10 -0.77
N GLY A 33 2.95 -0.95 -1.75
CA GLY A 33 2.60 -1.08 -3.16
C GLY A 33 2.55 -2.56 -3.57
N VAL A 34 1.44 -3.00 -4.15
CA VAL A 34 1.29 -4.34 -4.70
C VAL A 34 1.18 -4.22 -6.21
N THR A 35 2.07 -4.89 -6.92
CA THR A 35 2.11 -4.88 -8.37
C THR A 35 2.43 -6.28 -8.92
N GLY A 36 2.31 -6.48 -10.21
CA GLY A 36 2.54 -7.74 -10.90
C GLY A 36 1.67 -7.85 -12.14
N LEU A 37 2.00 -8.73 -13.06
CA LEU A 37 1.31 -8.88 -14.33
C LEU A 37 -0.20 -9.13 -14.16
N SER A 38 -0.95 -8.86 -15.23
CA SER A 38 -2.39 -9.17 -15.26
C SER A 38 -2.62 -10.64 -14.90
N ARG A 39 -3.65 -10.91 -14.10
CA ARG A 39 -4.01 -12.24 -13.59
C ARG A 39 -2.97 -12.91 -12.67
N ALA A 40 -1.96 -12.21 -12.18
CA ALA A 40 -0.99 -12.73 -11.21
C ALA A 40 -1.57 -12.94 -9.80
N GLY A 41 -2.83 -12.57 -9.55
CA GLY A 41 -3.49 -12.75 -8.26
C GLY A 41 -3.36 -11.57 -7.29
N LYS A 42 -2.90 -10.39 -7.72
CA LYS A 42 -2.75 -9.18 -6.87
C LYS A 42 -3.99 -8.88 -6.03
N THR A 43 -5.14 -8.71 -6.69
CA THR A 43 -6.42 -8.40 -6.04
C THR A 43 -6.82 -9.45 -5.01
N VAL A 44 -6.59 -10.72 -5.32
CA VAL A 44 -6.86 -11.83 -4.39
C VAL A 44 -5.91 -11.77 -3.19
N PHE A 45 -4.63 -11.53 -3.43
CA PHE A 45 -3.62 -11.38 -2.38
C PHE A 45 -3.98 -10.22 -1.44
N ILE A 46 -4.27 -9.03 -1.97
CA ILE A 46 -4.65 -7.86 -1.17
C ILE A 46 -5.92 -8.17 -0.38
N THR A 47 -6.94 -8.72 -1.02
CA THR A 47 -8.21 -9.08 -0.37
C THR A 47 -7.99 -10.09 0.76
N ALA A 48 -7.20 -11.12 0.54
CA ALA A 48 -6.90 -12.16 1.52
C ALA A 48 -6.07 -11.59 2.70
N LEU A 49 -5.09 -10.74 2.42
CA LEU A 49 -4.28 -10.06 3.43
C LEU A 49 -5.14 -9.22 4.36
N ILE A 50 -5.95 -8.32 3.79
CA ILE A 50 -6.87 -7.46 4.55
C ILE A 50 -7.86 -8.31 5.36
N HIS A 51 -8.47 -9.32 4.72
CA HIS A 51 -9.44 -10.19 5.37
C HIS A 51 -8.83 -10.95 6.55
N GLY A 52 -7.63 -11.50 6.37
CA GLY A 52 -6.91 -12.20 7.43
C GLY A 52 -6.56 -11.31 8.61
N LEU A 53 -6.14 -10.06 8.34
CA LEU A 53 -5.82 -9.09 9.40
C LEU A 53 -7.07 -8.66 10.17
N ILE A 54 -8.18 -8.37 9.49
CA ILE A 54 -9.44 -7.90 10.13
C ILE A 54 -10.14 -9.03 10.88
N ARG A 55 -10.15 -10.24 10.34
CA ARG A 55 -10.91 -11.37 10.90
C ARG A 55 -10.09 -12.25 11.83
N GLY A 56 -8.80 -11.94 12.05
CA GLY A 56 -7.92 -12.77 12.87
C GLY A 56 -7.67 -14.15 12.24
N GLY A 57 -7.59 -14.22 10.90
CA GLY A 57 -7.35 -15.46 10.17
C GLY A 57 -5.99 -16.07 10.52
N ARG A 58 -5.87 -17.40 10.35
CA ARG A 58 -4.59 -18.10 10.52
C ARG A 58 -3.64 -17.73 9.38
N MET A 59 -2.78 -16.74 9.65
CA MET A 59 -1.68 -16.37 8.75
C MET A 59 -0.35 -16.73 9.44
N PRO A 60 0.09 -17.98 9.35
CA PRO A 60 1.26 -18.48 10.10
C PRO A 60 2.56 -17.75 9.73
N VAL A 61 2.60 -17.11 8.56
CA VAL A 61 3.73 -16.30 8.11
C VAL A 61 3.89 -15.01 8.93
N PHE A 62 2.80 -14.53 9.56
CA PHE A 62 2.82 -13.33 10.40
C PHE A 62 2.88 -13.72 11.89
N GLU A 63 4.09 -13.71 12.46
CA GLU A 63 4.30 -14.02 13.87
C GLU A 63 3.41 -13.19 14.81
N ALA A 64 3.18 -11.92 14.50
CA ALA A 64 2.32 -11.05 15.30
C ALA A 64 0.85 -11.53 15.35
N LEU A 65 0.35 -12.17 14.29
CA LEU A 65 -0.98 -12.80 14.25
C LEU A 65 -0.98 -14.14 14.97
N SER A 66 0.03 -14.99 14.70
CA SER A 66 0.10 -16.32 15.30
C SER A 66 0.33 -16.28 16.80
N SER A 67 1.02 -15.25 17.31
CA SER A 67 1.26 -15.03 18.74
C SER A 67 0.14 -14.26 19.46
N GLY A 68 -0.96 -13.93 18.76
CA GLY A 68 -2.10 -13.19 19.34
C GLY A 68 -1.77 -11.75 19.75
N ARG A 69 -0.68 -11.17 19.25
CA ARG A 69 -0.28 -9.79 19.58
C ARG A 69 -1.10 -8.72 18.85
N ILE A 70 -1.80 -9.06 17.77
CA ILE A 70 -2.73 -8.15 17.10
C ILE A 70 -4.04 -8.17 17.87
N ALA A 71 -4.40 -7.03 18.48
CA ALA A 71 -5.63 -6.86 19.23
C ALA A 71 -6.82 -6.72 18.27
N ARG A 72 -6.68 -5.87 17.26
CA ARG A 72 -7.67 -5.71 16.18
C ARG A 72 -7.05 -5.03 14.96
N ALA A 73 -7.73 -5.21 13.82
CA ALA A 73 -7.45 -4.43 12.62
C ALA A 73 -8.78 -3.95 12.02
N PHE A 74 -8.80 -2.75 11.46
CA PHE A 74 -10.00 -2.14 10.88
C PHE A 74 -9.65 -1.20 9.74
N LEU A 75 -10.62 -0.99 8.83
CA LEU A 75 -10.48 -0.06 7.73
C LEU A 75 -10.66 1.38 8.20
N ALA A 76 -9.83 2.28 7.73
CA ALA A 76 -9.92 3.70 7.97
C ALA A 76 -10.11 4.46 6.64
N PRO A 77 -10.53 5.74 6.67
CA PRO A 77 -10.53 6.58 5.48
C PRO A 77 -9.16 6.61 4.83
N GLN A 78 -9.11 6.51 3.51
CA GLN A 78 -7.87 6.56 2.75
C GLN A 78 -7.23 7.94 2.82
N PRO A 79 -5.89 8.05 2.64
CA PRO A 79 -5.17 9.31 2.79
C PRO A 79 -5.38 10.28 1.63
N ASP A 80 -5.75 9.78 0.46
CA ASP A 80 -5.91 10.56 -0.77
C ASP A 80 -7.30 10.27 -1.38
N ASP A 81 -8.17 11.27 -1.33
CA ASP A 81 -9.51 11.19 -1.95
C ASP A 81 -9.46 11.23 -3.49
N GLY A 82 -8.33 11.61 -4.07
CA GLY A 82 -8.11 11.59 -5.52
C GLY A 82 -7.84 10.19 -6.08
N VAL A 83 -7.48 9.23 -5.23
CA VAL A 83 -7.26 7.83 -5.62
C VAL A 83 -8.50 7.00 -5.30
N PRO A 84 -9.04 6.21 -6.25
CA PRO A 84 -10.16 5.32 -5.98
C PRO A 84 -9.87 4.36 -4.83
N ARG A 85 -10.88 4.14 -3.97
CA ARG A 85 -10.78 3.17 -2.89
C ARG A 85 -10.79 1.74 -3.44
N PHE A 86 -9.86 0.91 -2.97
CA PHE A 86 -9.86 -0.52 -3.29
C PHE A 86 -11.17 -1.18 -2.83
N ALA A 87 -11.87 -1.85 -3.74
CA ALA A 87 -13.23 -2.35 -3.53
C ALA A 87 -13.25 -3.67 -2.72
N TYR A 88 -12.62 -3.66 -1.52
CA TYR A 88 -12.43 -4.82 -0.66
C TYR A 88 -13.70 -5.64 -0.44
N GLU A 89 -14.80 -4.99 -0.07
CA GLU A 89 -16.05 -5.66 0.26
C GLU A 89 -16.65 -6.41 -0.94
N SER A 90 -16.55 -5.83 -2.13
CA SER A 90 -17.02 -6.47 -3.37
C SER A 90 -16.13 -7.65 -3.77
N HIS A 91 -14.81 -7.55 -3.57
CA HIS A 91 -13.88 -8.64 -3.83
C HIS A 91 -14.08 -9.81 -2.87
N VAL A 92 -14.32 -9.54 -1.58
CA VAL A 92 -14.69 -10.59 -0.61
C VAL A 92 -15.98 -11.29 -1.03
N ARG A 93 -17.01 -10.53 -1.45
CA ARG A 93 -18.26 -11.09 -1.93
C ARG A 93 -18.05 -12.00 -3.14
N ALA A 94 -17.31 -11.53 -4.15
CA ALA A 94 -17.00 -12.30 -5.34
C ALA A 94 -16.30 -13.63 -4.99
N LEU A 95 -15.30 -13.60 -4.12
CA LEU A 95 -14.51 -14.78 -3.75
C LEU A 95 -15.31 -15.77 -2.88
N VAL A 96 -16.03 -15.28 -1.88
CA VAL A 96 -16.65 -16.12 -0.84
C VAL A 96 -18.07 -16.53 -1.24
N ALA A 97 -18.92 -15.58 -1.64
CA ALA A 97 -20.33 -15.85 -1.93
C ALA A 97 -20.54 -16.32 -3.38
N GLU A 98 -19.89 -15.68 -4.34
CA GLU A 98 -20.06 -15.98 -5.76
C GLU A 98 -19.08 -17.03 -6.29
N ARG A 99 -18.05 -17.39 -5.51
CA ARG A 99 -16.96 -18.30 -5.89
C ARG A 99 -16.34 -17.95 -7.23
N ARG A 100 -16.18 -16.67 -7.48
CA ARG A 100 -15.68 -16.10 -8.72
C ARG A 100 -14.42 -15.28 -8.45
N TRP A 101 -13.45 -15.37 -9.36
CA TRP A 101 -12.26 -14.52 -9.32
C TRP A 101 -12.62 -13.05 -9.56
N PRO A 102 -12.04 -12.12 -8.81
CA PRO A 102 -12.16 -10.70 -9.11
C PRO A 102 -11.67 -10.38 -10.52
N SER A 103 -12.21 -9.31 -11.11
CA SER A 103 -11.70 -8.77 -12.38
C SER A 103 -10.27 -8.24 -12.21
N SER A 104 -9.56 -8.10 -13.33
CA SER A 104 -8.20 -7.53 -13.33
C SER A 104 -8.24 -6.08 -12.89
N THR A 105 -7.19 -5.66 -12.17
CA THR A 105 -6.94 -4.26 -11.81
C THR A 105 -6.60 -3.48 -13.07
N VAL A 106 -7.38 -2.45 -13.37
CA VAL A 106 -7.20 -1.57 -14.52
C VAL A 106 -6.64 -0.22 -14.08
N ASP A 107 -7.09 0.25 -12.92
CA ASP A 107 -6.71 1.55 -12.36
C ASP A 107 -6.02 1.36 -11.01
N ILE A 108 -5.23 2.36 -10.63
CA ILE A 108 -4.66 2.43 -9.28
C ILE A 108 -5.81 2.54 -8.26
N SER A 109 -5.67 1.83 -7.16
CA SER A 109 -6.60 1.96 -6.03
C SER A 109 -5.86 1.85 -4.71
N GLU A 110 -6.41 2.44 -3.66
CA GLU A 110 -5.78 2.51 -2.35
C GLU A 110 -6.76 2.13 -1.23
N LEU A 111 -6.22 1.57 -0.15
CA LEU A 111 -6.99 1.26 1.05
C LEU A 111 -6.12 1.40 2.28
N ARG A 112 -6.64 2.09 3.31
CA ARG A 112 -5.98 2.24 4.61
C ARG A 112 -6.52 1.23 5.61
N LEU A 113 -5.59 0.51 6.24
CA LEU A 113 -5.83 -0.41 7.33
C LEU A 113 -5.09 0.08 8.58
N VAL A 114 -5.78 0.11 9.70
CA VAL A 114 -5.20 0.41 11.02
C VAL A 114 -5.13 -0.87 11.82
N ILE A 115 -3.97 -1.17 12.37
CA ILE A 115 -3.66 -2.39 13.13
C ILE A 115 -3.21 -1.98 14.53
N GLU A 116 -3.98 -2.39 15.54
CA GLU A 116 -3.62 -2.23 16.94
C GLU A 116 -2.97 -3.52 17.45
N PHE A 117 -1.78 -3.40 18.00
CA PHE A 117 -1.00 -4.55 18.44
C PHE A 117 -0.21 -4.27 19.72
N GLN A 118 0.15 -5.35 20.42
CA GLN A 118 1.02 -5.27 21.58
C GLN A 118 2.46 -5.65 21.20
N ARG A 119 3.41 -4.83 21.63
CA ARG A 119 4.83 -5.17 21.58
C ARG A 119 5.16 -6.26 22.59
N GLY A 120 6.33 -6.89 22.44
CA GLY A 120 6.81 -7.92 23.37
C GLY A 120 6.96 -7.47 24.82
N ASN A 121 7.01 -6.16 25.09
CA ASN A 121 6.99 -5.54 26.41
C ASN A 121 5.58 -5.17 26.93
N GLY A 122 4.53 -5.59 26.23
CA GLY A 122 3.14 -5.32 26.58
C GLY A 122 2.62 -3.92 26.20
N ALA A 123 3.47 -3.04 25.63
CA ALA A 123 3.03 -1.71 25.20
C ALA A 123 2.12 -1.79 23.97
N GLU A 124 0.97 -1.16 24.05
CA GLU A 124 0.05 -1.01 22.93
C GLU A 124 0.62 -0.04 21.89
N ARG A 125 0.45 -0.37 20.62
CA ARG A 125 0.89 0.41 19.46
C ARG A 125 -0.11 0.30 18.32
N THR A 126 -0.05 1.30 17.46
CA THR A 126 -0.85 1.34 16.24
C THR A 126 0.09 1.38 15.03
N LEU A 127 -0.20 0.56 14.04
CA LEU A 127 0.43 0.58 12.72
C LEU A 127 -0.65 0.95 11.69
N THR A 128 -0.38 1.98 10.92
CA THR A 128 -1.19 2.31 9.74
C THR A 128 -0.56 1.68 8.51
N LEU A 129 -1.33 0.92 7.75
CA LEU A 129 -0.91 0.27 6.52
C LEU A 129 -1.74 0.81 5.35
N ASP A 130 -1.10 1.58 4.47
CA ASP A 130 -1.69 2.06 3.23
C ASP A 130 -1.33 1.08 2.12
N ILE A 131 -2.31 0.34 1.64
CA ILE A 131 -2.14 -0.66 0.58
C ILE A 131 -2.55 -0.02 -0.74
N VAL A 132 -1.64 -0.03 -1.71
CA VAL A 132 -1.86 0.52 -3.04
C VAL A 132 -1.78 -0.60 -4.06
N ASP A 133 -2.87 -0.83 -4.79
CA ASP A 133 -2.93 -1.78 -5.92
C ASP A 133 -2.57 -1.05 -7.21
N TYR A 134 -1.43 -1.45 -7.80
CA TYR A 134 -0.95 -0.88 -9.07
C TYR A 134 -1.25 -1.81 -10.23
N PRO A 135 -1.74 -1.28 -11.38
CA PRO A 135 -1.83 -2.04 -12.62
C PRO A 135 -0.45 -2.61 -12.97
N GLY A 136 -0.41 -3.91 -13.23
CA GLY A 136 0.86 -4.60 -13.49
C GLY A 136 1.51 -4.22 -14.80
N GLU A 137 0.72 -3.77 -15.73
CA GLU A 137 1.10 -3.30 -17.05
C GLU A 137 2.07 -2.10 -16.95
N TRP A 138 1.90 -1.24 -15.95
CA TRP A 138 2.77 -0.08 -15.72
C TRP A 138 4.23 -0.47 -15.44
N LEU A 139 4.48 -1.67 -14.92
CA LEU A 139 5.85 -2.17 -14.74
C LEU A 139 6.59 -2.37 -16.07
N LEU A 140 5.84 -2.67 -17.13
CA LEU A 140 6.41 -2.86 -18.46
C LEU A 140 6.84 -1.53 -19.06
N ASP A 141 6.24 -0.43 -18.63
CA ASP A 141 6.53 0.91 -19.10
C ASP A 141 7.68 1.58 -18.34
N LEU A 142 8.03 1.10 -17.12
CA LEU A 142 9.13 1.65 -16.33
C LEU A 142 10.47 1.73 -17.07
N PRO A 143 10.89 0.73 -17.87
CA PRO A 143 12.12 0.83 -18.64
C PRO A 143 12.10 1.92 -19.71
N LEU A 144 10.90 2.42 -20.09
CA LEU A 144 10.74 3.48 -21.09
C LEU A 144 11.04 4.87 -20.51
N LEU A 145 10.89 5.06 -19.19
CA LEU A 145 11.11 6.34 -18.53
C LEU A 145 12.52 6.92 -18.75
N ASN A 146 13.52 6.06 -18.91
CA ASN A 146 14.92 6.44 -19.08
C ASN A 146 15.40 6.33 -20.54
N LYS A 147 14.49 6.14 -21.51
CA LYS A 147 14.83 5.98 -22.92
C LYS A 147 14.33 7.17 -23.74
N SER A 148 15.16 7.66 -24.65
CA SER A 148 14.68 8.55 -25.69
C SER A 148 13.84 7.77 -26.72
N TYR A 149 12.95 8.49 -27.44
CA TYR A 149 12.17 7.88 -28.51
C TYR A 149 13.07 7.17 -29.55
N GLU A 150 14.18 7.76 -29.91
CA GLU A 150 15.14 7.18 -30.87
C GLU A 150 15.79 5.91 -30.35
N GLN A 151 16.09 5.84 -29.05
CA GLN A 151 16.61 4.63 -28.42
C GLN A 151 15.57 3.51 -28.43
N TRP A 152 14.34 3.84 -28.02
CA TRP A 152 13.24 2.90 -28.03
C TRP A 152 12.95 2.35 -29.43
N VAL A 153 12.90 3.19 -30.46
CA VAL A 153 12.69 2.75 -31.86
C VAL A 153 13.79 1.80 -32.31
N ARG A 154 15.07 2.15 -32.08
CA ARG A 154 16.20 1.29 -32.47
C ARG A 154 16.13 -0.09 -31.81
N GLU A 155 15.87 -0.15 -30.51
CA GLU A 155 15.77 -1.40 -29.77
C GLU A 155 14.56 -2.24 -30.22
N SER A 156 13.41 -1.62 -30.40
CA SER A 156 12.19 -2.30 -30.86
C SER A 156 12.34 -2.88 -32.25
N LEU A 157 13.00 -2.15 -33.17
CA LEU A 157 13.31 -2.66 -34.51
C LEU A 157 14.35 -3.79 -34.47
N ALA A 158 15.33 -3.72 -33.59
CA ALA A 158 16.30 -4.79 -33.42
C ALA A 158 15.65 -6.07 -32.90
N LEU A 159 14.75 -5.94 -31.89
CA LEU A 159 14.00 -7.08 -31.35
C LEU A 159 13.05 -7.69 -32.37
N SER A 160 12.37 -6.88 -33.18
CA SER A 160 11.45 -7.38 -34.22
C SER A 160 12.11 -8.12 -35.35
N ARG A 161 13.43 -7.89 -35.56
CA ARG A 161 14.25 -8.56 -36.57
C ARG A 161 14.98 -9.79 -36.04
N SER A 162 15.04 -9.97 -34.72
CA SER A 162 15.58 -11.18 -34.12
C SER A 162 14.57 -12.32 -34.28
N GLU A 163 14.98 -13.45 -34.89
CA GLU A 163 14.15 -14.65 -34.97
C GLU A 163 13.73 -15.11 -33.55
N PRO A 164 12.49 -15.51 -33.36
CA PRO A 164 12.09 -16.11 -32.11
C PRO A 164 12.84 -17.42 -31.89
N ARG A 165 13.53 -17.54 -30.77
CA ARG A 165 14.17 -18.80 -30.33
C ARG A 165 13.12 -19.75 -29.79
#